data_df778e2ea8f94c3462d385bc7d51f334
#
_entry.id   df778e2ea8f94c3462d385bc7d51f334
#
_cell.length_a   1.000
_cell.length_b   1.000
_cell.length_c   1.000
_cell.angle_alpha   90.00
_cell.angle_beta   90.00
_cell.angle_gamma   90.00
#
_symmetry.space_group_name_H-M   'P 1'
#
loop_
_entity.id
_entity.type
_entity.pdbx_description
1 polymer ?
#
loop_
_entity_poly.entity_id
_entity_poly.type
_entity_poly.pdbx_seq_one_letter_code
_entity_poly.pdbx_strand_id
1 'polypeptide(L)'
;YKSQRFGKTFVANFFDGLSQNGYFDLEGNDIAHRIVEAQSPMRIYTEITSLPGDFRKGVGGHSGTDFKAPVGTPVYSGFEGKVTRANWNTRANGYCVEIDHPRKGIKTLYLHLSRVLVKRGQTIKAGQQIAESGNTGRTFAPHLHYEIQHRKNKDRIYSPFKSKHHKHYTRKIPASHLEQFQKTVKHYDSLLKQS
;
A
#
# COMPACT_ATOMS: atom_id res chain seq x y z
N TYR A 1 19.79 2.13 -9.25
CA TYR A 1 19.80 2.81 -7.95
C TYR A 1 20.59 2.00 -6.95
N LYS A 2 21.58 2.62 -6.32
CA LYS A 2 22.43 2.03 -5.28
C LYS A 2 22.18 2.77 -3.97
N SER A 3 21.78 2.06 -2.92
CA SER A 3 21.51 2.63 -1.61
C SER A 3 22.18 1.81 -0.51
N GLN A 4 22.67 2.48 0.53
CA GLN A 4 23.12 1.82 1.76
C GLN A 4 22.03 1.96 2.84
N ARG A 5 21.55 0.83 3.33
CA ARG A 5 20.65 0.79 4.47
C ARG A 5 21.10 -0.33 5.41
N PHE A 6 21.25 -0.02 6.70
CA PHE A 6 21.73 -0.98 7.70
C PHE A 6 23.08 -1.64 7.37
N GLY A 7 24.01 -0.90 6.80
CA GLY A 7 25.34 -1.41 6.46
C GLY A 7 25.40 -2.35 5.24
N LYS A 8 24.28 -2.52 4.52
CA LYS A 8 24.22 -3.31 3.29
C LYS A 8 23.99 -2.42 2.09
N THR A 9 24.70 -2.73 1.00
CA THR A 9 24.45 -2.09 -0.30
C THR A 9 23.35 -2.85 -1.03
N PHE A 10 22.31 -2.12 -1.43
CA PHE A 10 21.24 -2.67 -2.28
C PHE A 10 21.41 -2.09 -3.69
N VAL A 11 21.37 -2.97 -4.69
CA VAL A 11 21.29 -2.59 -6.09
C VAL A 11 19.87 -2.89 -6.56
N ALA A 12 19.23 -1.90 -7.13
CA ALA A 12 17.89 -2.03 -7.71
C ALA A 12 17.90 -1.47 -9.12
N ASN A 13 17.49 -2.29 -10.08
CA ASN A 13 17.42 -1.95 -11.49
C ASN A 13 15.98 -1.62 -11.86
N PHE A 14 15.75 -0.43 -12.40
CA PHE A 14 14.44 -0.07 -12.94
C PHE A 14 14.20 -0.83 -14.23
N PHE A 15 13.01 -1.41 -14.36
CA PHE A 15 12.59 -2.10 -15.57
C PHE A 15 11.14 -1.74 -15.91
N ASP A 16 10.94 -1.25 -17.12
CA ASP A 16 9.67 -0.78 -17.67
C ASP A 16 9.07 -1.70 -18.76
N GLY A 17 9.74 -2.80 -19.04
CA GLY A 17 9.29 -3.80 -20.04
C GLY A 17 8.09 -4.65 -19.60
N LEU A 18 7.45 -4.36 -18.45
CA LEU A 18 6.27 -5.05 -17.93
C LEU A 18 5.06 -4.11 -17.95
N SER A 19 3.86 -4.67 -17.89
CA SER A 19 2.61 -3.90 -17.73
C SER A 19 2.60 -3.01 -16.47
N GLN A 20 3.39 -3.37 -15.47
CA GLN A 20 3.69 -2.56 -14.30
C GLN A 20 5.20 -2.52 -14.12
N ASN A 21 5.79 -1.35 -14.33
CA ASN A 21 7.22 -1.07 -14.09
C ASN A 21 7.57 -1.31 -12.62
N GLY A 22 8.85 -1.42 -12.34
CA GLY A 22 9.33 -1.60 -10.96
C GLY A 22 10.83 -1.63 -10.84
N TYR A 23 11.30 -1.78 -9.62
CA TYR A 23 12.70 -1.97 -9.30
C TYR A 23 12.94 -3.42 -8.91
N PHE A 24 13.93 -4.03 -9.55
CA PHE A 24 14.25 -5.46 -9.38
C PHE A 24 15.70 -5.65 -8.96
N ASP A 25 15.96 -6.70 -8.18
CA ASP A 25 17.32 -7.14 -7.88
C ASP A 25 17.97 -7.79 -9.12
N LEU A 26 19.23 -8.23 -8.99
CA LEU A 26 19.96 -8.84 -10.09
C LEU A 26 19.36 -10.17 -10.54
N GLU A 27 18.64 -10.87 -9.66
CA GLU A 27 17.94 -12.13 -9.90
C GLU A 27 16.54 -11.90 -10.51
N GLY A 28 16.15 -10.64 -10.72
CA GLY A 28 14.86 -10.26 -11.28
C GLY A 28 13.70 -10.34 -10.30
N ASN A 29 13.94 -10.35 -8.99
CA ASN A 29 12.89 -10.25 -7.99
C ASN A 29 12.57 -8.77 -7.72
N ASP A 30 11.29 -8.43 -7.63
CA ASP A 30 10.83 -7.07 -7.25
C ASP A 30 11.32 -6.76 -5.82
N ILE A 31 11.96 -5.63 -5.62
CA ILE A 31 12.39 -5.19 -4.29
C ILE A 31 11.22 -4.78 -3.39
N ALA A 32 10.04 -4.58 -3.95
CA ALA A 32 8.82 -4.25 -3.24
C ALA A 32 8.01 -5.52 -2.91
N HIS A 33 7.73 -5.74 -1.62
CA HIS A 33 6.72 -6.70 -1.21
C HIS A 33 5.33 -6.17 -1.58
N ARG A 34 4.49 -7.04 -2.14
CA ARG A 34 3.11 -6.73 -2.53
C ARG A 34 2.13 -7.55 -1.72
N ILE A 35 0.99 -6.96 -1.41
CA ILE A 35 -0.13 -7.68 -0.81
C ILE A 35 -0.83 -8.47 -1.92
N VAL A 36 -1.20 -9.74 -1.65
CA VAL A 36 -1.99 -10.52 -2.62
C VAL A 36 -3.28 -9.78 -2.96
N GLU A 37 -3.66 -9.80 -4.24
CA GLU A 37 -4.75 -8.98 -4.79
C GLU A 37 -6.07 -9.11 -4.01
N ALA A 38 -6.44 -10.33 -3.61
CA ALA A 38 -7.66 -10.59 -2.85
C ALA A 38 -7.71 -9.92 -1.47
N GLN A 39 -6.56 -9.46 -0.94
CA GLN A 39 -6.44 -8.82 0.36
C GLN A 39 -5.94 -7.37 0.25
N SER A 40 -5.57 -6.91 -0.94
CA SER A 40 -5.07 -5.55 -1.14
C SER A 40 -6.21 -4.54 -0.96
N PRO A 41 -6.00 -3.48 -0.16
CA PRO A 41 -6.97 -2.39 -0.07
C PRO A 41 -7.06 -1.62 -1.38
N MET A 42 -6.02 -1.70 -2.22
CA MET A 42 -5.92 -1.03 -3.50
C MET A 42 -5.14 -1.91 -4.47
N ARG A 43 -5.77 -2.32 -5.57
CA ARG A 43 -5.15 -3.23 -6.56
C ARG A 43 -4.25 -2.49 -7.54
N ILE A 44 -4.59 -1.22 -7.80
CA ILE A 44 -3.85 -0.31 -8.69
C ILE A 44 -3.43 0.90 -7.88
N TYR A 45 -2.13 1.14 -7.77
CA TYR A 45 -1.53 2.32 -7.13
C TYR A 45 -0.16 2.59 -7.75
N THR A 46 0.27 3.84 -7.71
CA THR A 46 1.56 4.25 -8.29
C THR A 46 2.73 3.83 -7.40
N GLU A 47 2.63 4.14 -6.11
CA GLU A 47 3.68 3.88 -5.11
C GLU A 47 3.12 3.89 -3.68
N ILE A 48 3.91 3.38 -2.74
CA ILE A 48 3.69 3.57 -1.30
C ILE A 48 4.53 4.76 -0.87
N THR A 49 3.88 5.85 -0.50
CA THR A 49 4.57 7.11 -0.15
C THR A 49 4.91 7.21 1.33
N SER A 50 4.24 6.45 2.20
CA SER A 50 4.50 6.45 3.63
C SER A 50 4.03 5.16 4.30
N LEU A 51 4.73 4.78 5.37
CA LEU A 51 4.46 3.58 6.17
C LEU A 51 4.13 3.93 7.63
N PRO A 52 3.48 3.02 8.39
CA PRO A 52 3.28 3.21 9.82
C PRO A 52 4.59 3.42 10.56
N GLY A 53 4.64 4.47 11.40
CA GLY A 53 5.81 4.86 12.16
C GLY A 53 6.71 5.88 11.46
N ASP A 54 6.49 6.19 10.17
CA ASP A 54 7.23 7.25 9.49
C ASP A 54 7.06 8.58 10.22
N PHE A 55 8.13 9.37 10.27
CA PHE A 55 8.17 10.64 10.99
C PHE A 55 7.09 11.61 10.49
N ARG A 56 6.36 12.20 11.44
CA ARG A 56 5.43 13.31 11.22
C ARG A 56 5.71 14.39 12.27
N LYS A 57 6.00 15.62 11.84
CA LYS A 57 6.26 16.75 12.73
C LYS A 57 5.05 16.98 13.66
N GLY A 58 5.29 16.97 14.97
CA GLY A 58 4.28 17.27 15.99
C GLY A 58 3.31 16.15 16.34
N VAL A 59 3.52 14.91 15.84
CA VAL A 59 2.72 13.72 16.17
C VAL A 59 3.60 12.49 16.32
N GLY A 60 3.10 11.45 16.98
CA GLY A 60 3.83 10.21 17.29
C GLY A 60 4.11 9.27 16.12
N GLY A 61 4.26 9.82 14.90
CA GLY A 61 4.50 9.06 13.67
C GLY A 61 3.25 8.89 12.81
N HIS A 62 3.42 8.27 11.64
CA HIS A 62 2.34 8.00 10.71
C HIS A 62 1.53 6.78 11.15
N SER A 63 0.19 6.91 11.21
CA SER A 63 -0.70 5.86 11.73
C SER A 63 -1.06 4.79 10.70
N GLY A 64 -0.71 4.97 9.42
CA GLY A 64 -1.14 4.08 8.35
C GLY A 64 -0.12 3.90 7.24
N THR A 65 -0.60 3.39 6.14
CA THR A 65 0.13 3.26 4.88
C THR A 65 -0.56 4.11 3.82
N ASP A 66 0.19 4.97 3.15
CA ASP A 66 -0.32 5.83 2.10
C ASP A 66 -0.05 5.20 0.73
N PHE A 67 -1.14 4.83 0.04
CA PHE A 67 -1.13 4.32 -1.34
C PHE A 67 -1.46 5.47 -2.29
N LYS A 68 -0.46 5.99 -3.00
CA LYS A 68 -0.65 7.04 -4.00
C LYS A 68 -1.39 6.48 -5.22
N ALA A 69 -2.51 7.11 -5.54
CA ALA A 69 -3.33 6.74 -6.69
C ALA A 69 -4.21 7.93 -7.13
N PRO A 70 -4.66 7.97 -8.38
CA PRO A 70 -5.63 8.95 -8.84
C PRO A 70 -6.92 8.92 -8.03
N VAL A 71 -7.60 10.08 -7.95
CA VAL A 71 -8.96 10.15 -7.40
C VAL A 71 -9.88 9.22 -8.17
N GLY A 72 -10.77 8.51 -7.47
CA GLY A 72 -11.72 7.56 -8.09
C GLY A 72 -11.19 6.13 -8.23
N THR A 73 -9.92 5.86 -7.85
CA THR A 73 -9.39 4.49 -7.89
C THR A 73 -10.14 3.60 -6.90
N PRO A 74 -10.61 2.39 -7.32
CA PRO A 74 -11.38 1.51 -6.45
C PRO A 74 -10.61 1.07 -5.20
N VAL A 75 -11.30 1.12 -4.05
CA VAL A 75 -10.81 0.70 -2.73
C VAL A 75 -11.61 -0.50 -2.25
N TYR A 76 -10.91 -1.52 -1.75
CA TYR A 76 -11.48 -2.81 -1.39
C TYR A 76 -11.25 -3.15 0.09
N SER A 77 -12.15 -3.93 0.68
CA SER A 77 -11.89 -4.55 1.97
C SER A 77 -11.07 -5.82 1.79
N GLY A 78 -9.90 -5.88 2.40
CA GLY A 78 -9.05 -7.08 2.35
C GLY A 78 -9.61 -8.28 3.12
N PHE A 79 -10.61 -8.06 3.98
CA PHE A 79 -11.15 -9.07 4.88
C PHE A 79 -12.66 -8.92 5.05
N GLU A 80 -13.33 -10.03 5.40
CA GLU A 80 -14.74 -9.97 5.82
C GLU A 80 -14.88 -9.21 7.13
N GLY A 81 -15.99 -8.49 7.32
CA GLY A 81 -16.21 -7.71 8.53
C GLY A 81 -17.54 -6.96 8.52
N LYS A 82 -17.66 -6.01 9.44
CA LYS A 82 -18.82 -5.14 9.57
C LYS A 82 -18.38 -3.68 9.64
N VAL A 83 -19.02 -2.82 8.87
CA VAL A 83 -18.78 -1.36 8.91
C VAL A 83 -19.25 -0.83 10.26
N THR A 84 -18.32 -0.29 11.04
CA THR A 84 -18.60 0.29 12.35
C THR A 84 -18.78 1.79 12.29
N ARG A 85 -18.06 2.47 11.39
CA ARG A 85 -18.18 3.92 11.17
C ARG A 85 -18.03 4.26 9.69
N ALA A 86 -18.73 5.32 9.25
CA ALA A 86 -18.55 5.95 7.96
C ALA A 86 -18.63 7.47 8.13
N ASN A 87 -17.74 8.20 7.45
CA ASN A 87 -17.72 9.67 7.39
C ASN A 87 -17.71 10.36 8.76
N TRP A 88 -16.74 10.01 9.61
CA TRP A 88 -16.54 10.69 10.89
C TRP A 88 -15.31 11.61 10.83
N ASN A 89 -15.32 12.72 11.57
CA ASN A 89 -14.24 13.71 11.59
C ASN A 89 -13.77 14.10 10.17
N THR A 90 -14.73 14.42 9.30
CA THR A 90 -14.48 14.64 7.87
C THR A 90 -13.52 15.81 7.58
N ARG A 91 -13.38 16.76 8.50
CA ARG A 91 -12.37 17.82 8.40
C ARG A 91 -10.95 17.28 8.38
N ALA A 92 -10.64 16.24 9.17
CA ALA A 92 -9.33 15.63 9.21
C ALA A 92 -9.25 14.39 8.30
N ASN A 93 -10.22 13.47 8.41
CA ASN A 93 -10.19 12.17 7.74
C ASN A 93 -10.67 12.22 6.28
N GLY A 94 -11.36 13.27 5.88
CA GLY A 94 -12.12 13.27 4.64
C GLY A 94 -13.29 12.28 4.72
N TYR A 95 -13.80 11.84 3.58
CA TYR A 95 -14.69 10.69 3.56
C TYR A 95 -13.89 9.45 3.97
N CYS A 96 -14.50 8.60 4.79
CA CYS A 96 -13.76 7.53 5.43
C CYS A 96 -14.66 6.37 5.86
N VAL A 97 -14.06 5.17 5.99
CA VAL A 97 -14.73 3.95 6.44
C VAL A 97 -13.87 3.24 7.48
N GLU A 98 -14.50 2.73 8.55
CA GLU A 98 -13.90 1.78 9.49
C GLU A 98 -14.66 0.47 9.44
N ILE A 99 -13.93 -0.64 9.34
CA ILE A 99 -14.46 -1.99 9.32
C ILE A 99 -13.86 -2.79 10.48
N ASP A 100 -14.72 -3.41 11.28
CA ASP A 100 -14.32 -4.35 12.34
C ASP A 100 -14.24 -5.77 11.76
N HIS A 101 -13.13 -6.47 12.04
CA HIS A 101 -12.85 -7.83 11.58
C HIS A 101 -12.64 -8.75 12.81
N PRO A 102 -13.73 -9.20 13.48
CA PRO A 102 -13.63 -9.92 14.75
C PRO A 102 -12.78 -11.19 14.70
N ARG A 103 -12.90 -11.96 13.59
CA ARG A 103 -12.13 -13.21 13.40
C ARG A 103 -10.63 -12.99 13.26
N LYS A 104 -10.21 -11.76 12.89
CA LYS A 104 -8.79 -11.38 12.78
C LYS A 104 -8.27 -10.57 13.96
N GLY A 105 -9.16 -10.14 14.87
CA GLY A 105 -8.81 -9.30 16.01
C GLY A 105 -8.32 -7.90 15.65
N ILE A 106 -8.71 -7.39 14.47
CA ILE A 106 -8.28 -6.08 13.94
C ILE A 106 -9.48 -5.25 13.48
N LYS A 107 -9.21 -3.96 13.27
CA LYS A 107 -10.01 -3.02 12.49
C LYS A 107 -9.17 -2.48 11.34
N THR A 108 -9.83 -2.16 10.23
CA THR A 108 -9.21 -1.42 9.13
C THR A 108 -9.90 -0.09 8.92
N LEU A 109 -9.10 0.94 8.64
CA LEU A 109 -9.57 2.29 8.36
C LEU A 109 -9.11 2.71 6.96
N TYR A 110 -9.99 3.37 6.26
CA TYR A 110 -9.78 3.87 4.89
C TYR A 110 -10.15 5.35 4.89
N LEU A 111 -9.17 6.24 4.67
CA LEU A 111 -9.35 7.69 4.77
C LEU A 111 -9.05 8.39 3.45
N HIS A 112 -9.40 9.68 3.40
CA HIS A 112 -9.20 10.59 2.26
C HIS A 112 -9.95 10.17 0.99
N LEU A 113 -11.06 9.43 1.13
CA LEU A 113 -11.86 8.90 0.04
C LEU A 113 -12.57 10.00 -0.75
N SER A 114 -12.84 9.77 -2.02
CA SER A 114 -13.74 10.62 -2.83
C SER A 114 -15.19 10.18 -2.72
N ARG A 115 -15.41 8.87 -2.51
CA ARG A 115 -16.75 8.28 -2.43
C ARG A 115 -16.75 7.05 -1.52
N VAL A 116 -17.79 6.96 -0.69
CA VAL A 116 -18.08 5.79 0.17
C VAL A 116 -19.26 5.04 -0.41
N LEU A 117 -19.11 3.73 -0.63
CA LEU A 117 -20.11 2.86 -1.28
C LEU A 117 -20.87 1.97 -0.27
N VAL A 118 -20.52 2.08 1.01
CA VAL A 118 -21.06 1.22 2.08
C VAL A 118 -21.60 2.07 3.23
N LYS A 119 -22.45 1.51 4.06
CA LYS A 119 -23.07 2.19 5.21
C LYS A 119 -22.78 1.50 6.53
N ARG A 120 -22.82 2.25 7.63
CA ARG A 120 -22.68 1.72 8.99
C ARG A 120 -23.65 0.53 9.22
N GLY A 121 -23.14 -0.53 9.83
CA GLY A 121 -23.87 -1.76 10.10
C GLY A 121 -23.84 -2.77 8.95
N GLN A 122 -23.39 -2.40 7.75
CA GLN A 122 -23.30 -3.31 6.62
C GLN A 122 -22.23 -4.36 6.83
N THR A 123 -22.57 -5.62 6.49
CA THR A 123 -21.60 -6.73 6.42
C THR A 123 -20.84 -6.66 5.09
N ILE A 124 -19.52 -6.83 5.16
CA ILE A 124 -18.59 -6.73 4.03
C ILE A 124 -17.92 -8.07 3.81
N LYS A 125 -17.85 -8.49 2.55
CA LYS A 125 -17.06 -9.66 2.13
C LYS A 125 -15.60 -9.28 1.87
N ALA A 126 -14.67 -10.22 2.04
CA ALA A 126 -13.30 -10.03 1.58
C ALA A 126 -13.27 -9.78 0.06
N GLY A 127 -12.46 -8.81 -0.38
CA GLY A 127 -12.36 -8.39 -1.78
C GLY A 127 -13.53 -7.53 -2.29
N GLN A 128 -14.49 -7.18 -1.44
CA GLN A 128 -15.61 -6.30 -1.81
C GLN A 128 -15.11 -4.86 -1.97
N GLN A 129 -15.50 -4.19 -3.07
CA GLN A 129 -15.28 -2.75 -3.21
C GLN A 129 -16.15 -2.00 -2.19
N ILE A 130 -15.54 -1.06 -1.47
CA ILE A 130 -16.18 -0.32 -0.38
C ILE A 130 -16.16 1.19 -0.59
N ALA A 131 -15.25 1.68 -1.45
CA ALA A 131 -15.05 3.10 -1.66
C ALA A 131 -14.24 3.37 -2.94
N GLU A 132 -13.98 4.65 -3.18
CA GLU A 132 -13.05 5.17 -4.17
C GLU A 132 -12.04 6.10 -3.49
N SER A 133 -10.75 6.03 -3.87
CA SER A 133 -9.70 6.90 -3.34
C SER A 133 -9.94 8.36 -3.69
N GLY A 134 -9.40 9.25 -2.90
CA GLY A 134 -9.65 10.67 -3.08
C GLY A 134 -8.51 11.57 -2.63
N ASN A 135 -8.90 12.81 -2.33
CA ASN A 135 -8.03 13.84 -1.78
C ASN A 135 -8.85 14.74 -0.81
N THR A 136 -9.71 14.12 0.03
CA THR A 136 -10.59 14.81 0.95
C THR A 136 -10.03 14.84 2.37
N GLY A 137 -10.45 15.83 3.17
CA GLY A 137 -9.92 16.01 4.52
C GLY A 137 -8.55 16.70 4.54
N ARG A 138 -7.72 16.34 5.53
CA ARG A 138 -6.37 16.88 5.71
C ARG A 138 -5.36 16.06 4.93
N THR A 139 -5.15 16.39 3.68
CA THR A 139 -4.22 15.72 2.76
C THR A 139 -3.58 16.72 1.82
N PHE A 140 -2.42 16.38 1.22
CA PHE A 140 -1.68 17.24 0.28
C PHE A 140 -1.77 16.76 -1.16
N ALA A 141 -2.07 15.47 -1.39
CA ALA A 141 -2.12 14.87 -2.72
C ALA A 141 -3.06 13.66 -2.74
N PRO A 142 -3.61 13.26 -3.89
CA PRO A 142 -4.49 12.10 -4.01
C PRO A 142 -3.81 10.79 -3.54
N HIS A 143 -4.41 10.13 -2.56
CA HIS A 143 -3.98 8.83 -2.04
C HIS A 143 -5.08 8.16 -1.22
N LEU A 144 -4.91 6.87 -0.96
CA LEU A 144 -5.61 6.16 0.10
C LEU A 144 -4.71 6.11 1.34
N HIS A 145 -5.16 6.63 2.47
CA HIS A 145 -4.58 6.35 3.77
C HIS A 145 -5.25 5.11 4.36
N TYR A 146 -4.48 4.04 4.60
CA TYR A 146 -4.95 2.75 5.06
C TYR A 146 -4.33 2.37 6.39
N GLU A 147 -5.15 2.09 7.41
CA GLU A 147 -4.68 1.65 8.73
C GLU A 147 -5.16 0.23 9.04
N ILE A 148 -4.32 -0.50 9.77
CA ILE A 148 -4.68 -1.74 10.44
C ILE A 148 -4.43 -1.54 11.92
N GLN A 149 -5.49 -1.52 12.72
CA GLN A 149 -5.42 -1.33 14.16
C GLN A 149 -5.80 -2.61 14.89
N HIS A 150 -5.19 -2.84 16.05
CA HIS A 150 -5.66 -3.89 16.95
C HIS A 150 -7.09 -3.58 17.43
N ARG A 151 -7.98 -4.57 17.40
CA ARG A 151 -9.42 -4.38 17.63
C ARG A 151 -9.75 -3.69 18.96
N LYS A 152 -9.03 -4.03 20.04
CA LYS A 152 -9.24 -3.51 21.40
C LYS A 152 -8.24 -2.42 21.82
N ASN A 153 -7.24 -2.13 21.01
CA ASN A 153 -6.21 -1.12 21.30
C ASN A 153 -5.86 -0.37 20.01
N LYS A 154 -6.46 0.81 19.85
CA LYS A 154 -6.28 1.65 18.65
C LYS A 154 -4.83 2.14 18.45
N ASP A 155 -4.03 2.20 19.53
CA ASP A 155 -2.65 2.68 19.45
C ASP A 155 -1.69 1.58 18.96
N ARG A 156 -2.15 0.33 18.92
CA ARG A 156 -1.42 -0.78 18.34
C ARG A 156 -1.73 -0.91 16.86
N ILE A 157 -0.85 -0.34 16.04
CA ILE A 157 -0.95 -0.26 14.59
C ILE A 157 -0.06 -1.32 13.95
N TYR A 158 -0.50 -1.86 12.81
CA TYR A 158 0.24 -2.87 12.06
C TYR A 158 0.55 -2.37 10.65
N SER A 159 1.78 -2.58 10.22
CA SER A 159 2.12 -2.41 8.79
C SER A 159 1.49 -3.53 7.98
N PRO A 160 0.78 -3.24 6.88
CA PRO A 160 0.23 -4.26 6.01
C PRO A 160 1.30 -5.18 5.40
N PHE A 161 2.54 -4.70 5.26
CA PHE A 161 3.67 -5.42 4.68
C PHE A 161 4.50 -6.24 5.69
N LYS A 162 4.26 -6.08 6.99
CA LYS A 162 5.01 -6.78 8.05
C LYS A 162 4.11 -7.62 8.95
N SER A 163 2.80 -7.44 8.88
CA SER A 163 1.86 -8.15 9.75
C SER A 163 1.43 -9.49 9.17
N LYS A 164 1.12 -10.45 10.05
CA LYS A 164 0.56 -11.75 9.69
C LYS A 164 -0.87 -11.69 9.11
N HIS A 165 -1.50 -10.51 9.11
CA HIS A 165 -2.89 -10.35 8.67
C HIS A 165 -3.03 -10.42 7.15
N HIS A 166 -2.06 -9.88 6.42
CA HIS A 166 -2.01 -9.95 4.95
C HIS A 166 -1.07 -11.04 4.46
N LYS A 167 -1.41 -11.66 3.35
CA LYS A 167 -0.49 -12.50 2.58
C LYS A 167 0.28 -11.63 1.60
N HIS A 168 1.57 -11.91 1.44
CA HIS A 168 2.47 -11.14 0.59
C HIS A 168 3.07 -12.02 -0.49
N TYR A 169 3.50 -11.37 -1.57
CA TYR A 169 4.31 -11.98 -2.61
C TYR A 169 5.33 -10.97 -3.14
N THR A 170 6.36 -11.47 -3.77
CA THR A 170 7.33 -10.67 -4.52
C THR A 170 7.16 -11.03 -5.99
N ARG A 171 6.99 -10.03 -6.86
CA ARG A 171 6.97 -10.27 -8.31
C ARG A 171 8.34 -10.74 -8.75
N LYS A 172 8.37 -11.49 -9.84
CA LYS A 172 9.60 -11.86 -10.54
C LYS A 172 9.46 -11.52 -12.01
N ILE A 173 10.57 -11.13 -12.63
CA ILE A 173 10.62 -10.92 -14.09
C ILE A 173 10.24 -12.25 -14.76
N PRO A 174 9.21 -12.27 -15.64
CA PRO A 174 8.85 -13.46 -16.40
C PRO A 174 10.00 -13.94 -17.27
N ALA A 175 10.10 -15.24 -17.49
CA ALA A 175 11.16 -15.82 -18.34
C ALA A 175 11.22 -15.17 -19.73
N SER A 176 10.06 -14.83 -20.32
CA SER A 176 9.95 -14.13 -21.60
C SER A 176 10.57 -12.72 -21.65
N HIS A 177 10.80 -12.09 -20.51
CA HIS A 177 11.38 -10.74 -20.39
C HIS A 177 12.76 -10.72 -19.76
N LEU A 178 13.28 -11.90 -19.36
CA LEU A 178 14.52 -11.99 -18.60
C LEU A 178 15.73 -11.50 -19.39
N GLU A 179 15.79 -11.81 -20.67
CA GLU A 179 16.88 -11.34 -21.56
C GLU A 179 16.88 -9.82 -21.70
N GLN A 180 15.70 -9.21 -21.90
CA GLN A 180 15.56 -7.77 -21.98
C GLN A 180 15.96 -7.12 -20.63
N PHE A 181 15.53 -7.68 -19.51
CA PHE A 181 15.93 -7.22 -18.18
C PHE A 181 17.44 -7.27 -17.99
N GLN A 182 18.10 -8.38 -18.36
CA GLN A 182 19.55 -8.52 -18.25
C GLN A 182 20.31 -7.49 -19.11
N LYS A 183 19.80 -7.13 -20.30
CA LYS A 183 20.36 -6.03 -21.11
C LYS A 183 20.25 -4.69 -20.37
N THR A 184 19.11 -4.43 -19.72
CA THR A 184 18.90 -3.23 -18.89
C THR A 184 19.87 -3.18 -17.71
N VAL A 185 20.08 -4.29 -17.01
CA VAL A 185 21.04 -4.40 -15.90
C VAL A 185 22.46 -4.07 -16.38
N LYS A 186 22.91 -4.69 -17.49
CA LYS A 186 24.24 -4.43 -18.06
C LYS A 186 24.42 -2.96 -18.46
N HIS A 187 23.38 -2.35 -19.01
CA HIS A 187 23.41 -0.93 -19.36
C HIS A 187 23.61 -0.06 -18.11
N TYR A 188 22.85 -0.28 -17.04
CA TYR A 188 23.03 0.47 -15.79
C TYR A 188 24.38 0.23 -15.13
N ASP A 189 24.90 -0.99 -15.16
CA ASP A 189 26.23 -1.31 -14.66
C ASP A 189 27.34 -0.56 -15.43
N SER A 190 27.18 -0.42 -16.76
CA SER A 190 28.13 0.36 -17.56
C SER A 190 28.13 1.85 -17.22
N LEU A 191 26.96 2.43 -16.97
CA LEU A 191 26.81 3.82 -16.55
C LEU A 191 27.43 4.09 -15.17
N LEU A 192 27.25 3.16 -14.22
CA LEU A 192 27.79 3.28 -12.86
C LEU A 192 29.32 3.14 -12.79
N LYS A 193 29.96 2.50 -13.79
CA LYS A 193 31.42 2.37 -13.88
C LYS A 193 32.07 3.58 -14.53
N GLN A 194 31.31 4.44 -15.21
CA GLN A 194 31.78 5.66 -15.87
C GLN A 194 31.65 6.91 -14.96
N SER A 195 30.97 6.78 -13.83
CA SER A 195 30.74 7.82 -12.84
C SER A 195 31.67 7.64 -11.62
#